data_203fbeeb0de52a3380158ca0245fa5a2
#
_entry.id   203fbeeb0de52a3380158ca0245fa5a2
#
_cell.length_a   1.000
_cell.length_b   1.000
_cell.length_c   1.000
_cell.angle_alpha   90.00
_cell.angle_beta   90.00
_cell.angle_gamma   90.00
#
_symmetry.space_group_name_H-M   'P 1'
#
loop_
_entity.id
_entity.type
_entity.pdbx_description
1 polymer ?
#
loop_
_entity_poly.entity_id
_entity_poly.type
_entity_poly.pdbx_seq_one_letter_code
_entity_poly.pdbx_strand_id
1 'polypeptide(L)'
;VEKDSIKREDVRPANVLAMQNHKQKNIDALVQKHWGQLRQSSEAKQKRMEAVSALIAEKKGDIKKGQQVFALACAACHRYKGKGGNIGPNLDAYQLNNPGFLIPAVVDPSLGIREEYAGFNVTTKDDQLLTGFIAQNAPQFIVLRDLAQNSITLPRNEIKDLQAMPVSLMPEGLLDALTPQQVQDLFAFLMQ
;
A
#
# COMPACT_ATOMS: atom_id res chain seq x y z
N VAL A 1 15.54 9.61 -18.12
CA VAL A 1 14.45 9.40 -19.06
C VAL A 1 14.70 10.18 -20.33
N GLU A 2 14.83 11.51 -20.29
CA GLU A 2 15.04 12.31 -21.53
C GLU A 2 16.37 12.08 -22.23
N LYS A 3 17.39 11.53 -21.53
CA LYS A 3 18.71 11.17 -22.09
C LYS A 3 18.90 9.66 -22.22
N ASP A 4 17.83 8.87 -22.20
CA ASP A 4 17.83 7.39 -22.20
C ASP A 4 18.74 6.73 -21.14
N SER A 5 19.15 7.50 -20.11
CA SER A 5 19.99 7.00 -19.03
C SER A 5 19.21 6.22 -17.98
N ILE A 6 17.88 6.41 -17.91
CA ILE A 6 16.96 5.69 -17.01
C ILE A 6 15.71 5.37 -17.81
N LYS A 7 15.35 4.10 -17.90
CA LYS A 7 14.11 3.69 -18.55
C LYS A 7 12.91 4.04 -17.68
N ARG A 8 11.76 4.29 -18.32
CA ARG A 8 10.52 4.64 -17.62
C ARG A 8 10.10 3.58 -16.60
N GLU A 9 10.24 2.30 -16.96
CA GLU A 9 9.94 1.15 -16.13
C GLU A 9 10.85 1.01 -14.89
N ASP A 10 12.04 1.62 -14.93
CA ASP A 10 12.97 1.58 -13.79
C ASP A 10 12.63 2.60 -12.70
N VAL A 11 11.70 3.54 -12.99
CA VAL A 11 11.25 4.53 -12.00
C VAL A 11 9.96 4.07 -11.34
N ARG A 12 10.03 3.78 -10.07
CA ARG A 12 8.89 3.28 -9.29
C ARG A 12 7.76 4.32 -9.21
N PRO A 13 6.49 3.91 -9.35
CA PRO A 13 5.33 4.81 -9.23
C PRO A 13 5.34 5.67 -7.96
N ALA A 14 5.74 5.11 -6.83
CA ALA A 14 5.86 5.86 -5.57
C ALA A 14 6.87 7.01 -5.65
N ASN A 15 7.99 6.83 -6.37
CA ASN A 15 8.99 7.89 -6.57
C ASN A 15 8.44 8.98 -7.50
N VAL A 16 7.68 8.60 -8.51
CA VAL A 16 7.04 9.55 -9.44
C VAL A 16 6.01 10.41 -8.69
N LEU A 17 5.19 9.81 -7.81
CA LEU A 17 4.26 10.53 -6.94
C LEU A 17 5.00 11.47 -5.96
N ALA A 18 6.12 11.01 -5.38
CA ALA A 18 6.95 11.83 -4.51
C ALA A 18 7.53 13.05 -5.24
N MET A 19 7.89 12.91 -6.52
CA MET A 19 8.37 14.03 -7.36
C MET A 19 7.31 15.14 -7.50
N GLN A 20 6.03 14.79 -7.64
CA GLN A 20 4.95 15.78 -7.74
C GLN A 20 4.76 16.57 -6.45
N ASN A 21 5.08 16.00 -5.29
CA ASN A 21 5.00 16.70 -4.01
C ASN A 21 5.97 17.88 -3.88
N HIS A 22 7.00 17.95 -4.72
CA HIS A 22 7.92 19.08 -4.75
C HIS A 22 7.32 20.36 -5.37
N LYS A 23 6.12 20.29 -5.98
CA LYS A 23 5.38 21.42 -6.57
C LYS A 23 6.23 22.26 -7.54
N GLN A 24 7.12 21.62 -8.27
CA GLN A 24 7.95 22.28 -9.27
C GLN A 24 7.38 22.03 -10.68
N LYS A 25 6.99 23.09 -11.39
CA LYS A 25 6.35 23.02 -12.71
C LYS A 25 7.13 22.21 -13.76
N ASN A 26 8.45 22.26 -13.72
CA ASN A 26 9.31 21.48 -14.61
C ASN A 26 9.25 19.98 -14.28
N ILE A 27 9.20 19.60 -13.01
CA ILE A 27 9.05 18.21 -12.56
C ILE A 27 7.66 17.70 -12.95
N ASP A 28 6.61 18.47 -12.68
CA ASP A 28 5.23 18.11 -13.02
C ASP A 28 5.08 17.90 -14.54
N ALA A 29 5.68 18.77 -15.36
CA ALA A 29 5.66 18.63 -16.82
C ALA A 29 6.39 17.35 -17.29
N LEU A 30 7.53 17.00 -16.68
CA LEU A 30 8.25 15.77 -17.01
C LEU A 30 7.47 14.52 -16.56
N VAL A 31 6.87 14.56 -15.38
CA VAL A 31 6.02 13.48 -14.90
C VAL A 31 4.84 13.28 -15.84
N GLN A 32 4.15 14.35 -16.23
CA GLN A 32 3.01 14.28 -17.14
C GLN A 32 3.41 13.78 -18.53
N LYS A 33 4.57 14.21 -19.05
CA LYS A 33 5.09 13.78 -20.35
C LYS A 33 5.42 12.29 -20.40
N HIS A 34 6.04 11.75 -19.34
CA HIS A 34 6.57 10.39 -19.33
C HIS A 34 5.65 9.35 -18.67
N TRP A 35 4.83 9.75 -17.71
CA TRP A 35 3.92 8.84 -16.97
C TRP A 35 2.44 9.17 -17.14
N GLY A 36 2.11 10.29 -17.83
CA GLY A 36 0.73 10.73 -18.00
C GLY A 36 0.12 11.21 -16.68
N GLN A 37 -1.20 11.16 -16.59
CA GLN A 37 -1.87 11.40 -15.31
C GLN A 37 -1.60 10.22 -14.38
N LEU A 38 -0.85 10.47 -13.31
CA LEU A 38 -0.74 9.53 -12.23
C LEU A 38 -2.11 9.34 -11.59
N ARG A 39 -2.35 8.16 -11.03
CA ARG A 39 -3.57 7.91 -10.29
C ARG A 39 -3.68 8.91 -9.16
N GLN A 40 -4.63 9.83 -9.28
CA GLN A 40 -4.99 10.73 -8.21
C GLN A 40 -6.09 10.07 -7.38
N SER A 41 -6.06 10.31 -6.08
CA SER A 41 -7.18 9.93 -5.22
C SER A 41 -8.46 10.58 -5.74
N SER A 42 -9.55 9.81 -5.77
CA SER A 42 -10.85 10.36 -6.11
C SER A 42 -11.25 11.49 -5.15
N GLU A 43 -12.14 12.37 -5.59
CA GLU A 43 -12.66 13.46 -4.74
C GLU A 43 -13.24 12.92 -3.41
N ALA A 44 -13.93 11.79 -3.46
CA ALA A 44 -14.45 11.13 -2.26
C ALA A 44 -13.36 10.72 -1.28
N LYS A 45 -12.24 10.16 -1.78
CA LYS A 45 -11.09 9.80 -0.95
C LYS A 45 -10.37 11.04 -0.39
N GLN A 46 -10.25 12.09 -1.19
CA GLN A 46 -9.67 13.37 -0.72
C GLN A 46 -10.50 13.95 0.43
N LYS A 47 -11.82 14.04 0.28
CA LYS A 47 -12.73 14.45 1.36
C LYS A 47 -12.62 13.54 2.59
N ARG A 48 -12.44 12.23 2.39
CA ARG A 48 -12.24 11.29 3.50
C ARG A 48 -10.92 11.55 4.22
N MET A 49 -9.82 11.82 3.50
CA MET A 49 -8.53 12.17 4.10
C MET A 49 -8.63 13.48 4.91
N GLU A 50 -9.31 14.50 4.39
CA GLU A 50 -9.56 15.76 5.09
C GLU A 50 -10.38 15.53 6.37
N ALA A 51 -11.45 14.73 6.29
CA ALA A 51 -12.27 14.40 7.45
C ALA A 51 -11.47 13.63 8.53
N VAL A 52 -10.63 12.67 8.14
CA VAL A 52 -9.74 11.95 9.06
C VAL A 52 -8.72 12.90 9.68
N SER A 53 -8.13 13.80 8.88
CA SER A 53 -7.17 14.79 9.35
C SER A 53 -7.79 15.72 10.39
N ALA A 54 -8.99 16.24 10.13
CA ALA A 54 -9.73 17.07 11.09
C ALA A 54 -10.04 16.29 12.38
N LEU A 55 -10.52 15.06 12.24
CA LEU A 55 -10.91 14.21 13.37
C LEU A 55 -9.74 13.94 14.32
N ILE A 56 -8.54 13.61 13.80
CA ILE A 56 -7.37 13.33 14.64
C ILE A 56 -6.76 14.60 15.24
N ALA A 57 -6.99 15.78 14.63
CA ALA A 57 -6.57 17.06 15.16
C ALA A 57 -7.48 17.58 16.29
N GLU A 58 -8.77 17.22 16.27
CA GLU A 58 -9.78 17.69 17.25
C GLU A 58 -9.51 17.14 18.65
N LYS A 59 -9.16 15.86 18.76
CA LYS A 59 -8.98 15.21 20.04
C LYS A 59 -7.93 14.10 19.97
N LYS A 60 -7.07 14.04 21.00
CA LYS A 60 -6.13 12.91 21.16
C LYS A 60 -6.88 11.63 21.51
N GLY A 61 -6.62 10.55 20.76
CA GLY A 61 -7.15 9.22 21.07
C GLY A 61 -6.42 8.52 22.22
N ASP A 62 -6.99 7.43 22.68
CA ASP A 62 -6.41 6.54 23.69
C ASP A 62 -5.51 5.48 23.01
N ILE A 63 -4.22 5.51 23.33
CA ILE A 63 -3.21 4.61 22.77
C ILE A 63 -3.52 3.13 23.03
N LYS A 64 -4.01 2.79 24.24
CA LYS A 64 -4.32 1.40 24.59
C LYS A 64 -5.52 0.86 23.82
N LYS A 65 -6.56 1.69 23.67
CA LYS A 65 -7.72 1.36 22.82
C LYS A 65 -7.31 1.30 21.34
N GLY A 66 -6.44 2.21 20.89
CA GLY A 66 -5.89 2.19 19.55
C GLY A 66 -5.10 0.91 19.24
N GLN A 67 -4.36 0.37 20.21
CA GLN A 67 -3.73 -0.94 20.08
C GLN A 67 -4.75 -2.06 19.88
N GLN A 68 -5.90 -2.01 20.52
CA GLN A 68 -6.97 -2.98 20.32
C GLN A 68 -7.59 -2.86 18.93
N VAL A 69 -7.82 -1.63 18.46
CA VAL A 69 -8.33 -1.39 17.11
C VAL A 69 -7.32 -1.88 16.06
N PHE A 70 -6.03 -1.60 16.25
CA PHE A 70 -4.97 -2.11 15.39
C PHE A 70 -4.95 -3.63 15.32
N ALA A 71 -5.10 -4.30 16.48
CA ALA A 71 -5.11 -5.75 16.54
C ALA A 71 -6.26 -6.37 15.73
N LEU A 72 -7.41 -5.70 15.68
CA LEU A 72 -8.59 -6.17 14.93
C LEU A 72 -8.54 -5.82 13.44
N ALA A 73 -8.09 -4.61 13.09
CA ALA A 73 -8.22 -4.09 11.74
C ALA A 73 -6.95 -4.21 10.90
N CYS A 74 -5.77 -4.28 11.51
CA CYS A 74 -4.49 -4.12 10.82
C CYS A 74 -3.51 -5.27 11.05
N ALA A 75 -3.51 -5.86 12.27
CA ALA A 75 -2.49 -6.80 12.69
C ALA A 75 -2.53 -8.15 11.95
N ALA A 76 -3.62 -8.49 11.27
CA ALA A 76 -3.65 -9.68 10.41
C ALA A 76 -2.58 -9.60 9.31
N CYS A 77 -2.34 -8.40 8.76
CA CYS A 77 -1.43 -8.17 7.66
C CYS A 77 -0.15 -7.46 8.07
N HIS A 78 -0.22 -6.51 9.01
CA HIS A 78 0.90 -5.65 9.39
C HIS A 78 1.50 -6.02 10.73
N ARG A 79 2.83 -6.02 10.78
CA ARG A 79 3.59 -6.05 12.02
C ARG A 79 3.84 -4.63 12.51
N TYR A 80 3.57 -4.38 13.81
CA TYR A 80 3.92 -3.13 14.49
C TYR A 80 4.23 -3.41 15.97
N LYS A 81 5.31 -2.82 16.48
CA LYS A 81 5.82 -3.01 17.85
C LYS A 81 5.97 -4.51 18.19
N GLY A 82 6.51 -5.25 17.24
CA GLY A 82 6.81 -6.68 17.39
C GLY A 82 5.60 -7.62 17.30
N LYS A 83 4.38 -7.11 17.06
CA LYS A 83 3.14 -7.91 16.98
C LYS A 83 2.49 -7.79 15.61
N GLY A 84 1.86 -8.87 15.14
CA GLY A 84 1.11 -8.92 13.88
C GLY A 84 1.75 -9.76 12.80
N GLY A 85 1.10 -9.77 11.62
CA GLY A 85 1.47 -10.56 10.44
C GLY A 85 2.56 -9.91 9.59
N ASN A 86 2.96 -10.64 8.54
CA ASN A 86 4.02 -10.23 7.61
C ASN A 86 3.53 -10.21 6.14
N ILE A 87 2.23 -10.03 5.92
CA ILE A 87 1.66 -9.91 4.57
C ILE A 87 1.95 -8.52 4.02
N GLY A 88 1.60 -7.50 4.80
CA GLY A 88 1.91 -6.10 4.50
C GLY A 88 3.26 -5.67 5.08
N PRO A 89 3.66 -4.42 4.81
CA PRO A 89 4.89 -3.84 5.35
C PRO A 89 4.94 -3.90 6.89
N ASN A 90 6.15 -4.15 7.41
CA ASN A 90 6.44 -3.93 8.82
C ASN A 90 6.40 -2.43 9.11
N LEU A 91 5.44 -2.01 9.93
CA LEU A 91 5.20 -0.60 10.21
C LEU A 91 6.27 0.03 11.11
N ASP A 92 7.08 -0.77 11.83
CA ASP A 92 8.22 -0.26 12.61
C ASP A 92 9.29 0.41 11.72
N ALA A 93 9.31 0.10 10.42
CA ALA A 93 10.25 0.67 9.46
C ALA A 93 9.82 2.04 8.91
N TYR A 94 8.69 2.59 9.33
CA TYR A 94 8.12 3.82 8.78
C TYR A 94 7.97 4.92 9.84
N GLN A 95 8.09 6.17 9.42
CA GLN A 95 7.79 7.33 10.24
C GLN A 95 6.27 7.60 10.26
N LEU A 96 5.55 6.83 11.08
CA LEU A 96 4.09 6.90 11.15
C LEU A 96 3.58 8.17 11.84
N ASN A 97 4.43 8.93 12.52
CA ASN A 97 4.09 10.21 13.16
C ASN A 97 3.81 11.35 12.17
N ASN A 98 3.92 11.11 10.86
CA ASN A 98 3.57 12.06 9.81
C ASN A 98 2.14 11.78 9.29
N PRO A 99 1.12 12.58 9.65
CA PRO A 99 -0.25 12.41 9.17
C PRO A 99 -0.36 12.50 7.64
N GLY A 100 0.47 13.36 7.02
CA GLY A 100 0.50 13.53 5.56
C GLY A 100 0.95 12.29 4.80
N PHE A 101 1.67 11.38 5.48
CA PHE A 101 2.02 10.06 4.95
C PHE A 101 1.00 8.99 5.36
N LEU A 102 0.64 8.96 6.66
CA LEU A 102 -0.16 7.88 7.22
C LEU A 102 -1.61 7.89 6.73
N ILE A 103 -2.25 9.07 6.66
CA ILE A 103 -3.66 9.17 6.25
C ILE A 103 -3.86 8.68 4.81
N PRO A 104 -3.11 9.16 3.80
CA PRO A 104 -3.22 8.62 2.44
C PRO A 104 -2.95 7.12 2.36
N ALA A 105 -1.94 6.62 3.09
CA ALA A 105 -1.60 5.20 3.09
C ALA A 105 -2.73 4.30 3.59
N VAL A 106 -3.58 4.78 4.51
CA VAL A 106 -4.71 4.03 5.05
C VAL A 106 -5.98 4.24 4.23
N VAL A 107 -6.24 5.47 3.77
CA VAL A 107 -7.49 5.81 3.06
C VAL A 107 -7.45 5.41 1.58
N ASP A 108 -6.28 5.54 0.93
CA ASP A 108 -6.09 5.16 -0.48
C ASP A 108 -4.81 4.32 -0.65
N PRO A 109 -4.80 3.08 -0.18
CA PRO A 109 -3.62 2.23 -0.18
C PRO A 109 -3.10 1.90 -1.59
N SER A 110 -3.92 2.13 -2.60
CA SER A 110 -3.53 1.95 -4.00
C SER A 110 -2.85 3.18 -4.62
N LEU A 111 -2.77 4.30 -3.89
CA LEU A 111 -2.15 5.53 -4.39
C LEU A 111 -0.64 5.37 -4.61
N GLY A 112 0.03 4.56 -3.78
CA GLY A 112 1.47 4.35 -3.84
C GLY A 112 1.86 2.95 -3.39
N ILE A 113 1.65 1.94 -4.25
CA ILE A 113 2.04 0.55 -3.96
C ILE A 113 3.55 0.41 -4.19
N ARG A 114 4.28 -0.03 -3.17
CA ARG A 114 5.70 -0.38 -3.33
C ARG A 114 5.82 -1.70 -4.07
N GLU A 115 6.85 -1.86 -4.89
CA GLU A 115 7.06 -3.02 -5.75
C GLU A 115 7.01 -4.35 -4.98
N GLU A 116 7.66 -4.41 -3.81
CA GLU A 116 7.69 -5.60 -2.97
C GLU A 116 6.34 -5.97 -2.35
N TYR A 117 5.35 -5.07 -2.43
CA TYR A 117 3.96 -5.28 -1.99
C TYR A 117 2.96 -5.18 -3.14
N ALA A 118 3.43 -5.22 -4.38
CA ALA A 118 2.56 -5.37 -5.53
C ALA A 118 1.89 -6.73 -5.50
N GLY A 119 0.57 -6.76 -5.59
CA GLY A 119 -0.20 -7.98 -5.73
C GLY A 119 -0.12 -8.53 -7.15
N PHE A 120 -0.21 -9.83 -7.28
CA PHE A 120 -0.24 -10.53 -8.56
C PHE A 120 -1.38 -11.53 -8.60
N ASN A 121 -2.02 -11.62 -9.76
CA ASN A 121 -2.88 -12.72 -10.14
C ASN A 121 -2.06 -13.68 -11.01
N VAL A 122 -2.01 -14.94 -10.61
CA VAL A 122 -1.32 -16.00 -11.33
C VAL A 122 -2.35 -17.02 -11.77
N THR A 123 -2.48 -17.21 -13.08
CA THR A 123 -3.29 -18.29 -13.63
C THR A 123 -2.37 -19.46 -13.99
N THR A 124 -2.61 -20.61 -13.44
CA THR A 124 -1.87 -21.83 -13.75
C THR A 124 -2.38 -22.52 -15.03
N LYS A 125 -1.65 -23.48 -15.57
CA LYS A 125 -2.06 -24.23 -16.78
C LYS A 125 -3.31 -25.11 -16.57
N ASP A 126 -3.60 -25.48 -15.34
CA ASP A 126 -4.83 -26.14 -14.91
C ASP A 126 -5.97 -25.18 -14.54
N ASP A 127 -5.82 -23.90 -14.96
CA ASP A 127 -6.81 -22.82 -14.81
C ASP A 127 -7.12 -22.43 -13.34
N GLN A 128 -6.25 -22.75 -12.39
CA GLN A 128 -6.35 -22.20 -11.04
C GLN A 128 -5.93 -20.74 -11.02
N LEU A 129 -6.71 -19.91 -10.34
CA LEU A 129 -6.38 -18.51 -10.08
C LEU A 129 -5.85 -18.35 -8.66
N LEU A 130 -4.60 -17.92 -8.56
CA LEU A 130 -3.90 -17.66 -7.30
C LEU A 130 -3.61 -16.17 -7.19
N THR A 131 -3.85 -15.58 -6.01
CA THR A 131 -3.59 -14.15 -5.76
C THR A 131 -2.65 -14.00 -4.57
N GLY A 132 -1.64 -13.14 -4.69
CA GLY A 132 -0.70 -12.90 -3.60
C GLY A 132 0.45 -11.99 -4.00
N PHE A 133 1.49 -12.01 -3.19
CA PHE A 133 2.76 -11.30 -3.45
C PHE A 133 3.80 -12.26 -3.98
N ILE A 134 4.67 -11.81 -4.88
CA ILE A 134 5.83 -12.57 -5.30
C ILE A 134 6.92 -12.41 -4.24
N ALA A 135 7.04 -13.42 -3.36
CA ALA A 135 8.06 -13.45 -2.31
C ALA A 135 9.45 -13.80 -2.85
N GLN A 136 9.51 -14.57 -3.94
CA GLN A 136 10.74 -14.88 -4.66
C GLN A 136 10.46 -14.97 -6.16
N ASN A 137 11.34 -14.35 -6.94
CA ASN A 137 11.24 -14.33 -8.40
C ASN A 137 12.53 -14.89 -9.01
N ALA A 138 12.51 -16.18 -9.35
CA ALA A 138 13.63 -16.89 -9.95
C ALA A 138 13.38 -17.21 -11.43
N PRO A 139 14.42 -17.49 -12.22
CA PRO A 139 14.25 -17.85 -13.64
C PRO A 139 13.39 -19.10 -13.85
N GLN A 140 13.44 -20.08 -12.95
CA GLN A 140 12.76 -21.37 -13.07
C GLN A 140 11.41 -21.42 -12.36
N PHE A 141 11.20 -20.59 -11.33
CA PHE A 141 9.99 -20.59 -10.51
C PHE A 141 9.73 -19.21 -9.89
N ILE A 142 8.51 -19.03 -9.40
CA ILE A 142 8.17 -17.97 -8.45
C ILE A 142 7.69 -18.60 -7.14
N VAL A 143 7.85 -17.87 -6.03
CA VAL A 143 7.18 -18.18 -4.77
C VAL A 143 6.12 -17.12 -4.55
N LEU A 144 4.86 -17.52 -4.63
CA LEU A 144 3.71 -16.69 -4.34
C LEU A 144 3.35 -16.85 -2.86
N ARG A 145 3.21 -15.73 -2.15
CA ARG A 145 2.68 -15.71 -0.78
C ARG A 145 1.26 -15.20 -0.81
N ASP A 146 0.31 -16.04 -0.42
CA ASP A 146 -1.10 -15.68 -0.35
C ASP A 146 -1.46 -14.86 0.89
N LEU A 147 -2.71 -14.39 0.99
CA LEU A 147 -3.19 -13.61 2.11
C LEU A 147 -3.33 -14.42 3.41
N ALA A 148 -3.32 -15.75 3.35
CA ALA A 148 -3.27 -16.64 4.50
C ALA A 148 -1.83 -16.92 4.97
N GLN A 149 -0.82 -16.25 4.36
CA GLN A 149 0.62 -16.40 4.59
C GLN A 149 1.21 -17.74 4.11
N ASN A 150 0.48 -18.53 3.33
CA ASN A 150 1.02 -19.72 2.70
C ASN A 150 1.98 -19.32 1.58
N SER A 151 3.06 -20.07 1.44
CA SER A 151 4.00 -19.90 0.35
C SER A 151 3.80 -21.03 -0.66
N ILE A 152 3.47 -20.65 -1.90
CA ILE A 152 3.21 -21.57 -3.01
C ILE A 152 4.35 -21.40 -4.01
N THR A 153 5.13 -22.48 -4.23
CA THR A 153 6.16 -22.48 -5.27
C THR A 153 5.54 -22.91 -6.59
N LEU A 154 5.64 -22.03 -7.58
CA LEU A 154 5.07 -22.26 -8.91
C LEU A 154 6.21 -22.31 -9.95
N PRO A 155 6.48 -23.45 -10.55
CA PRO A 155 7.36 -23.55 -11.70
C PRO A 155 6.89 -22.67 -12.84
N ARG A 156 7.80 -21.98 -13.53
CA ARG A 156 7.43 -21.07 -14.62
C ARG A 156 6.69 -21.78 -15.76
N ASN A 157 7.02 -23.03 -16.01
CA ASN A 157 6.36 -23.84 -17.01
C ASN A 157 4.92 -24.28 -16.64
N GLU A 158 4.47 -24.08 -15.41
CA GLU A 158 3.10 -24.31 -14.96
C GLU A 158 2.25 -23.03 -14.94
N ILE A 159 2.88 -21.87 -15.12
CA ILE A 159 2.20 -20.58 -15.19
C ILE A 159 1.68 -20.37 -16.60
N LYS A 160 0.36 -20.14 -16.73
CA LYS A 160 -0.32 -19.76 -17.97
C LYS A 160 -0.29 -18.23 -18.14
N ASP A 161 -0.52 -17.49 -17.04
CA ASP A 161 -0.56 -16.04 -17.05
C ASP A 161 -0.12 -15.47 -15.69
N LEU A 162 0.52 -14.30 -15.72
CA LEU A 162 1.03 -13.59 -14.54
C LEU A 162 0.76 -12.10 -14.72
N GLN A 163 -0.20 -11.57 -13.99
CA GLN A 163 -0.60 -10.17 -14.09
C GLN A 163 -0.41 -9.43 -12.77
N ALA A 164 0.27 -8.29 -12.82
CA ALA A 164 0.33 -7.37 -11.69
C ALA A 164 -1.06 -6.74 -11.46
N MET A 165 -1.48 -6.70 -10.22
CA MET A 165 -2.73 -6.03 -9.85
C MET A 165 -2.56 -4.51 -9.88
N PRO A 166 -3.52 -3.76 -10.47
CA PRO A 166 -3.46 -2.30 -10.49
C PRO A 166 -3.85 -1.66 -9.14
N VAL A 167 -4.25 -2.48 -8.17
CA VAL A 167 -4.71 -2.06 -6.86
C VAL A 167 -3.97 -2.80 -5.75
N SER A 168 -3.88 -2.16 -4.59
CA SER A 168 -3.30 -2.76 -3.39
C SER A 168 -4.13 -3.95 -2.90
N LEU A 169 -3.45 -4.96 -2.34
CA LEU A 169 -4.11 -6.02 -1.57
C LEU A 169 -4.58 -5.54 -0.19
N MET A 170 -4.09 -4.39 0.30
CA MET A 170 -4.68 -3.73 1.46
C MET A 170 -6.06 -3.19 1.09
N PRO A 171 -7.13 -3.62 1.76
CA PRO A 171 -8.49 -3.18 1.44
C PRO A 171 -8.68 -1.67 1.64
N GLU A 172 -9.48 -1.06 0.79
CA GLU A 172 -9.99 0.30 0.99
C GLU A 172 -11.16 0.26 2.01
N GLY A 173 -11.47 1.42 2.60
CA GLY A 173 -12.62 1.54 3.51
C GLY A 173 -12.42 0.96 4.92
N LEU A 174 -11.21 0.58 5.31
CA LEU A 174 -10.93 0.01 6.64
C LEU A 174 -11.39 0.92 7.80
N LEU A 175 -11.39 2.23 7.59
CA LEU A 175 -11.83 3.19 8.60
C LEU A 175 -13.35 3.37 8.64
N ASP A 176 -14.10 2.86 7.67
CA ASP A 176 -15.54 3.09 7.57
C ASP A 176 -16.34 2.20 8.55
N ALA A 177 -15.74 1.07 8.97
CA ALA A 177 -16.28 0.21 10.00
C ALA A 177 -15.98 0.71 11.45
N LEU A 178 -15.19 1.79 11.58
CA LEU A 178 -14.76 2.32 12.87
C LEU A 178 -15.58 3.55 13.26
N THR A 179 -15.88 3.66 14.55
CA THR A 179 -16.43 4.92 15.09
C THR A 179 -15.38 6.05 15.04
N PRO A 180 -15.78 7.33 15.05
CA PRO A 180 -14.85 8.45 15.10
C PRO A 180 -13.82 8.32 16.24
N GLN A 181 -14.25 7.90 17.43
CA GLN A 181 -13.34 7.70 18.56
C GLN A 181 -12.33 6.56 18.29
N GLN A 182 -12.75 5.47 17.68
CA GLN A 182 -11.83 4.38 17.31
C GLN A 182 -10.80 4.81 16.26
N VAL A 183 -11.17 5.68 15.32
CA VAL A 183 -10.21 6.26 14.37
C VAL A 183 -9.19 7.12 15.12
N GLN A 184 -9.62 8.00 16.04
CA GLN A 184 -8.70 8.80 16.87
C GLN A 184 -7.76 7.91 17.69
N ASP A 185 -8.29 6.86 18.31
CA ASP A 185 -7.52 5.92 19.13
C ASP A 185 -6.48 5.17 18.27
N LEU A 186 -6.88 4.68 17.08
CA LEU A 186 -5.99 4.00 16.14
C LEU A 186 -4.84 4.90 15.73
N PHE A 187 -5.12 6.12 15.30
CA PHE A 187 -4.08 7.07 14.89
C PHE A 187 -3.19 7.49 16.06
N ALA A 188 -3.74 7.65 17.26
CA ALA A 188 -2.95 7.90 18.47
C ALA A 188 -1.97 6.75 18.76
N PHE A 189 -2.34 5.49 18.51
CA PHE A 189 -1.46 4.34 18.65
C PHE A 189 -0.40 4.27 17.54
N LEU A 190 -0.77 4.53 16.29
CA LEU A 190 0.15 4.44 15.15
C LEU A 190 1.20 5.57 15.15
N MET A 191 0.84 6.76 15.60
CA MET A 191 1.66 7.97 15.54
C MET A 191 2.55 8.19 16.79
N GLN A 192 2.78 7.15 17.60
CA GLN A 192 3.64 7.22 18.80
C GLN A 192 5.12 7.40 18.44
#